data_21a71923de9895bdad0f76e80af97409
#
_entry.id   21a71923de9895bdad0f76e80af97409
#
_cell.length_a   1.000
_cell.length_b   1.000
_cell.length_c   1.000
_cell.angle_alpha   90.00
_cell.angle_beta   90.00
_cell.angle_gamma   90.00
#
_symmetry.space_group_name_H-M   'P 1'
#
loop_
_entity.id
_entity.type
_entity.pdbx_description
1 polymer ?
#
loop_
_entity_poly.entity_id
_entity_poly.type
_entity_poly.pdbx_seq_one_letter_code
_entity_poly.pdbx_strand_id
1 'polypeptide(L)'
;MSRLLKGVLKSLITTVFCFALVEGALRGAYSVRNAFVRRVPLPYALGDEYGPVPPWLDRLMILVPDPALIWRSLPNVHRTYVDIFSPVERADDRIALLRRFVPTLPPEFRDNPTWTIDLNSQGYRATEIASAKPPGTVRVACIGDSWTFGMNVDQPRAYPDRLADHLRQLAPGSQYEVLNFGVLGYSSFQGLQLLKKRVLALHPDVVAIGFGMNDSGVPGYRDRDMVAAAPPPMVRRAVDTAKDLELYKLLDYIAQRLRFQPRTIGDYLRDESAKTDGPVDYAAMEAWTRVSPTDYEQNLRTMIQLARQAGASAVLLDNELWDGSPYRALIRKISAAEHVPLVDSFQLIADARTATERDVEHSLQLDAPEAAPVDDEHMPDPSTSTVVFRVHRGKFDVPGAMSIAGNGSQLGDFVPNTILMHDDGLEGDQRKGDGVWSYRATFPAGSDLHYVYTNSGGRGKWEGLDVPHIREVVVPRSPGGPPIYLPVETFGRVYMQADNWHTDASGYDLIARAVANAIITSGR
;
A
#
# COMPACT_ATOMS: atom_id res chain seq x y z
N MET A 1 -33.66 -31.53 -44.33
CA MET A 1 -32.71 -30.52 -43.87
C MET A 1 -32.07 -29.85 -45.09
N SER A 2 -32.26 -28.57 -45.31
CA SER A 2 -31.77 -27.86 -46.51
C SER A 2 -30.26 -27.89 -46.61
N ARG A 3 -29.68 -27.78 -47.84
CA ARG A 3 -28.23 -27.69 -48.03
C ARG A 3 -27.60 -26.57 -47.21
N LEU A 4 -28.30 -25.48 -47.03
CA LEU A 4 -27.89 -24.34 -46.20
C LEU A 4 -27.75 -24.75 -44.72
N LEU A 5 -28.73 -25.47 -44.15
CA LEU A 5 -28.70 -25.92 -42.76
C LEU A 5 -27.58 -26.93 -42.49
N LYS A 6 -27.28 -27.80 -43.46
CA LYS A 6 -26.11 -28.70 -43.36
C LYS A 6 -24.79 -27.95 -43.42
N GLY A 7 -24.70 -26.90 -44.23
CA GLY A 7 -23.53 -26.04 -44.31
C GLY A 7 -23.28 -25.28 -42.99
N VAL A 8 -24.31 -24.66 -42.45
CA VAL A 8 -24.21 -23.94 -41.16
C VAL A 8 -23.85 -24.92 -40.02
N LEU A 9 -24.46 -26.08 -39.95
CA LEU A 9 -24.12 -27.08 -38.93
C LEU A 9 -22.67 -27.54 -39.03
N LYS A 10 -22.18 -27.79 -40.26
CA LYS A 10 -20.80 -28.18 -40.50
C LYS A 10 -19.81 -27.09 -40.06
N SER A 11 -20.11 -25.83 -40.39
CA SER A 11 -19.30 -24.68 -39.97
C SER A 11 -19.28 -24.56 -38.45
N LEU A 12 -20.42 -24.68 -37.78
CA LEU A 12 -20.52 -24.61 -36.33
C LEU A 12 -19.69 -25.73 -35.64
N ILE A 13 -19.84 -26.97 -36.11
CA ILE A 13 -19.03 -28.10 -35.58
C ILE A 13 -17.54 -27.87 -35.76
N THR A 14 -17.12 -27.41 -36.94
CA THR A 14 -15.72 -27.12 -37.20
C THR A 14 -15.19 -26.00 -36.28
N THR A 15 -15.96 -24.94 -36.07
CA THR A 15 -15.61 -23.83 -35.17
C THR A 15 -15.46 -24.35 -33.74
N VAL A 16 -16.42 -25.09 -33.22
CA VAL A 16 -16.36 -25.68 -31.87
C VAL A 16 -15.15 -26.60 -31.71
N PHE A 17 -14.88 -27.43 -32.73
CA PHE A 17 -13.72 -28.33 -32.72
C PHE A 17 -12.39 -27.56 -32.71
N CYS A 18 -12.24 -26.50 -33.52
CA CYS A 18 -11.07 -25.65 -33.51
C CYS A 18 -10.88 -24.96 -32.15
N PHE A 19 -11.97 -24.45 -31.55
CA PHE A 19 -11.94 -23.89 -30.20
C PHE A 19 -11.46 -24.90 -29.16
N ALA A 20 -12.00 -26.11 -29.18
CA ALA A 20 -11.61 -27.18 -28.25
C ALA A 20 -10.14 -27.58 -28.40
N LEU A 21 -9.63 -27.61 -29.65
CA LEU A 21 -8.22 -27.90 -29.90
C LEU A 21 -7.30 -26.81 -29.35
N VAL A 22 -7.62 -25.53 -29.56
CA VAL A 22 -6.81 -24.40 -29.06
C VAL A 22 -6.85 -24.38 -27.53
N GLU A 23 -8.01 -24.54 -26.92
CA GLU A 23 -8.16 -24.61 -25.47
C GLU A 23 -7.36 -25.78 -24.87
N GLY A 24 -7.46 -26.96 -25.48
CA GLY A 24 -6.67 -28.14 -25.08
C GLY A 24 -5.16 -27.93 -25.20
N ALA A 25 -4.73 -27.28 -26.28
CA ALA A 25 -3.31 -26.95 -26.50
C ALA A 25 -2.81 -25.93 -25.45
N LEU A 26 -3.59 -24.89 -25.13
CA LEU A 26 -3.25 -23.92 -24.11
C LEU A 26 -3.18 -24.58 -22.72
N ARG A 27 -4.17 -25.39 -22.34
CA ARG A 27 -4.14 -26.15 -21.07
C ARG A 27 -2.93 -27.07 -20.98
N GLY A 28 -2.63 -27.77 -22.08
CA GLY A 28 -1.45 -28.62 -22.18
C GLY A 28 -0.15 -27.84 -22.02
N ALA A 29 -0.01 -26.72 -22.74
CA ALA A 29 1.15 -25.84 -22.64
C ALA A 29 1.35 -25.29 -21.23
N TYR A 30 0.28 -24.84 -20.58
CA TYR A 30 0.33 -24.36 -19.18
C TYR A 30 0.65 -25.49 -18.19
N SER A 31 0.13 -26.68 -18.39
CA SER A 31 0.43 -27.83 -17.55
C SER A 31 1.90 -28.25 -17.68
N VAL A 32 2.42 -28.34 -18.91
CA VAL A 32 3.83 -28.63 -19.16
C VAL A 32 4.70 -27.53 -18.55
N ARG A 33 4.39 -26.27 -18.82
CA ARG A 33 5.12 -25.15 -18.21
C ARG A 33 5.15 -25.24 -16.69
N ASN A 34 4.00 -25.45 -16.04
CA ASN A 34 3.90 -25.53 -14.59
C ASN A 34 4.62 -26.75 -14.01
N ALA A 35 4.83 -27.81 -14.81
CA ALA A 35 5.62 -28.97 -14.40
C ALA A 35 7.15 -28.70 -14.46
N PHE A 36 7.60 -27.92 -15.45
CA PHE A 36 9.04 -27.67 -15.68
C PHE A 36 9.53 -26.35 -15.05
N VAL A 37 8.73 -25.32 -15.13
CA VAL A 37 9.02 -24.05 -14.43
C VAL A 37 8.39 -24.21 -13.04
N ARG A 38 9.19 -24.64 -12.07
CA ARG A 38 8.75 -24.76 -10.68
C ARG A 38 7.97 -23.51 -10.27
N ARG A 39 6.70 -23.54 -10.54
CA ARG A 39 5.59 -22.73 -10.00
C ARG A 39 5.95 -21.30 -9.56
N VAL A 40 6.80 -20.63 -10.32
CA VAL A 40 6.86 -19.18 -10.23
C VAL A 40 5.58 -18.69 -10.89
N PRO A 41 4.74 -17.93 -10.19
CA PRO A 41 3.61 -17.28 -10.83
C PRO A 41 4.07 -16.60 -12.10
N LEU A 42 3.23 -16.58 -13.12
CA LEU A 42 3.56 -15.88 -14.37
C LEU A 42 3.93 -14.43 -14.07
N PRO A 43 4.81 -13.78 -14.85
CA PRO A 43 5.19 -12.38 -14.64
C PRO A 43 3.99 -11.44 -14.51
N TYR A 44 2.90 -11.66 -15.26
CA TYR A 44 1.65 -10.95 -15.06
C TYR A 44 0.99 -11.27 -13.70
N ALA A 45 1.41 -12.35 -13.07
CA ALA A 45 1.07 -12.66 -11.71
C ALA A 45 2.01 -12.02 -10.68
N LEU A 46 3.08 -11.36 -11.03
CA LEU A 46 4.05 -10.77 -10.10
C LEU A 46 4.45 -9.34 -10.44
N GLY A 47 4.21 -8.90 -11.64
CA GLY A 47 4.81 -7.67 -12.08
C GLY A 47 4.03 -6.87 -13.12
N ASP A 48 3.12 -7.47 -13.82
CA ASP A 48 2.18 -6.70 -14.61
C ASP A 48 1.05 -6.23 -13.70
N GLU A 49 1.38 -5.29 -12.87
CA GLU A 49 0.50 -4.67 -11.90
C GLU A 49 -0.68 -3.93 -12.54
N TYR A 50 -0.84 -3.96 -13.87
CA TYR A 50 -1.58 -2.96 -14.61
C TYR A 50 -2.37 -3.54 -15.77
N GLY A 51 -3.39 -4.31 -15.46
CA GLY A 51 -4.45 -4.63 -16.39
C GLY A 51 -5.79 -4.06 -15.91
N PRO A 52 -6.84 -4.00 -16.74
CA PRO A 52 -8.14 -3.44 -16.37
C PRO A 52 -8.93 -4.28 -15.34
N VAL A 53 -8.56 -5.52 -15.16
CA VAL A 53 -8.78 -6.26 -13.91
C VAL A 53 -7.40 -6.34 -13.30
N PRO A 54 -7.17 -5.78 -12.12
CA PRO A 54 -5.85 -5.86 -11.51
C PRO A 54 -5.41 -7.32 -11.51
N PRO A 55 -4.23 -7.66 -12.06
CA PRO A 55 -3.79 -9.06 -12.13
C PRO A 55 -3.69 -9.73 -10.75
N TRP A 56 -3.65 -8.93 -9.68
CA TRP A 56 -3.70 -9.40 -8.31
C TRP A 56 -5.11 -9.88 -7.89
N LEU A 57 -6.18 -9.52 -8.60
CA LEU A 57 -7.52 -10.09 -8.38
C LEU A 57 -7.55 -11.61 -8.63
N ASP A 58 -6.83 -12.07 -9.64
CA ASP A 58 -6.69 -13.50 -9.88
C ASP A 58 -5.78 -14.20 -8.86
N ARG A 59 -5.01 -13.42 -8.10
CA ARG A 59 -4.06 -13.94 -7.10
C ARG A 59 -4.58 -13.91 -5.70
N LEU A 60 -5.34 -12.88 -5.39
CA LEU A 60 -6.02 -12.81 -4.12
C LEU A 60 -7.22 -13.75 -4.21
N MET A 61 -7.01 -15.01 -3.94
CA MET A 61 -8.04 -16.06 -3.95
C MET A 61 -9.23 -15.77 -3.01
N ILE A 62 -9.32 -14.53 -2.54
CA ILE A 62 -10.39 -14.01 -1.68
C ILE A 62 -11.21 -12.91 -2.33
N LEU A 63 -10.87 -12.51 -3.55
CA LEU A 63 -11.59 -11.48 -4.29
C LEU A 63 -12.28 -12.06 -5.52
N VAL A 64 -13.47 -11.57 -5.83
CA VAL A 64 -14.24 -11.94 -7.01
C VAL A 64 -14.81 -10.68 -7.68
N PRO A 65 -14.97 -10.70 -9.01
CA PRO A 65 -15.60 -9.60 -9.73
C PRO A 65 -16.98 -9.28 -9.19
N ASP A 66 -17.29 -8.00 -9.08
CA ASP A 66 -18.61 -7.49 -8.73
C ASP A 66 -19.03 -6.38 -9.71
N PRO A 67 -20.24 -6.44 -10.28
CA PRO A 67 -20.68 -5.49 -11.30
C PRO A 67 -20.84 -4.05 -10.82
N ALA A 68 -20.96 -3.85 -9.52
CA ALA A 68 -21.23 -2.55 -8.94
C ALA A 68 -20.05 -2.01 -8.14
N LEU A 69 -19.18 -2.90 -7.69
CA LEU A 69 -18.02 -2.60 -6.87
C LEU A 69 -16.71 -2.92 -7.59
N ILE A 70 -16.77 -3.32 -8.86
CA ILE A 70 -15.69 -3.88 -9.69
C ILE A 70 -15.24 -5.24 -9.14
N TRP A 71 -14.95 -5.35 -7.86
CA TRP A 71 -14.73 -6.61 -7.13
C TRP A 71 -15.26 -6.51 -5.70
N ARG A 72 -15.39 -7.63 -5.06
CA ARG A 72 -15.73 -7.79 -3.63
C ARG A 72 -15.00 -8.97 -3.04
N SER A 73 -14.89 -9.02 -1.74
CA SER A 73 -14.35 -10.20 -1.05
C SER A 73 -15.34 -11.38 -1.12
N LEU A 74 -14.76 -12.60 -1.14
CA LEU A 74 -15.53 -13.85 -1.01
C LEU A 74 -16.13 -13.97 0.40
N PRO A 75 -17.33 -14.51 0.54
CA PRO A 75 -17.89 -14.83 1.85
C PRO A 75 -17.25 -16.12 2.42
N ASN A 76 -17.30 -16.26 3.75
CA ASN A 76 -16.92 -17.46 4.48
C ASN A 76 -15.49 -17.93 4.15
N VAL A 77 -14.56 -17.00 4.09
CA VAL A 77 -13.15 -17.30 3.88
C VAL A 77 -12.46 -17.49 5.23
N HIS A 78 -11.74 -18.58 5.36
CA HIS A 78 -10.75 -18.79 6.43
C HIS A 78 -9.45 -19.20 5.77
N ARG A 79 -8.46 -18.29 5.75
CA ARG A 79 -7.18 -18.49 5.07
C ARG A 79 -6.05 -17.81 5.81
N THR A 80 -4.84 -18.26 5.52
CA THR A 80 -3.64 -17.53 5.94
C THR A 80 -3.19 -16.57 4.86
N TYR A 81 -2.38 -15.59 5.22
CA TYR A 81 -1.76 -14.66 4.26
C TYR A 81 -1.05 -15.39 3.12
N VAL A 82 -0.33 -16.46 3.47
CA VAL A 82 0.38 -17.30 2.49
C VAL A 82 -0.55 -17.90 1.45
N ASP A 83 -1.79 -18.24 1.86
CA ASP A 83 -2.76 -18.88 0.99
C ASP A 83 -3.37 -17.92 -0.04
N ILE A 84 -3.42 -16.62 0.26
CA ILE A 84 -4.04 -15.64 -0.64
C ILE A 84 -3.12 -15.15 -1.76
N PHE A 85 -1.81 -15.29 -1.60
CA PHE A 85 -0.84 -14.82 -2.60
C PHE A 85 -0.31 -15.89 -3.52
N SER A 86 -0.64 -17.15 -3.29
CA SER A 86 0.04 -18.21 -4.00
C SER A 86 -0.91 -19.24 -4.61
N PRO A 87 -0.84 -19.46 -5.92
CA PRO A 87 -1.39 -20.65 -6.56
C PRO A 87 -0.60 -21.92 -6.23
N VAL A 88 0.45 -21.82 -5.40
CA VAL A 88 1.32 -22.94 -5.04
C VAL A 88 0.62 -23.80 -3.99
N GLU A 89 0.48 -25.10 -4.25
CA GLU A 89 -0.29 -26.03 -3.41
C GLU A 89 0.40 -26.37 -2.08
N ARG A 90 1.75 -26.31 -2.04
CA ARG A 90 2.53 -26.70 -0.85
C ARG A 90 2.86 -25.49 0.02
N ALA A 91 2.53 -25.56 1.31
CA ALA A 91 2.79 -24.50 2.26
C ALA A 91 4.27 -24.08 2.33
N ASP A 92 5.20 -25.05 2.31
CA ASP A 92 6.64 -24.79 2.35
C ASP A 92 7.13 -23.99 1.14
N ASP A 93 6.60 -24.31 -0.04
CA ASP A 93 6.94 -23.60 -1.27
C ASP A 93 6.37 -22.17 -1.25
N ARG A 94 5.20 -21.97 -0.65
CA ARG A 94 4.58 -20.64 -0.44
C ARG A 94 5.40 -19.77 0.48
N ILE A 95 5.85 -20.32 1.60
CA ILE A 95 6.72 -19.62 2.56
C ILE A 95 8.07 -19.30 1.91
N ALA A 96 8.66 -20.23 1.16
CA ALA A 96 9.89 -19.98 0.42
C ALA A 96 9.74 -18.88 -0.63
N LEU A 97 8.58 -18.82 -1.30
CA LEU A 97 8.24 -17.78 -2.26
C LEU A 97 8.13 -16.42 -1.57
N LEU A 98 7.41 -16.31 -0.46
CA LEU A 98 7.32 -15.09 0.34
C LEU A 98 8.69 -14.61 0.80
N ARG A 99 9.50 -15.49 1.38
CA ARG A 99 10.86 -15.16 1.82
C ARG A 99 11.76 -14.65 0.67
N ARG A 100 11.50 -15.10 -0.55
CA ARG A 100 12.24 -14.64 -1.73
C ARG A 100 11.81 -13.24 -2.19
N PHE A 101 10.52 -12.92 -2.09
CA PHE A 101 9.98 -11.64 -2.55
C PHE A 101 9.97 -10.57 -1.47
N VAL A 102 9.99 -10.97 -0.19
CA VAL A 102 10.06 -10.04 0.94
C VAL A 102 11.25 -10.42 1.83
N PRO A 103 12.49 -10.26 1.32
CA PRO A 103 13.69 -10.72 2.02
C PRO A 103 13.94 -10.00 3.36
N THR A 104 13.30 -8.84 3.57
CA THR A 104 13.40 -8.02 4.79
C THR A 104 12.23 -8.24 5.75
N LEU A 105 11.51 -9.38 5.62
CA LEU A 105 10.44 -9.71 6.57
C LEU A 105 10.98 -9.67 8.02
N PRO A 106 10.26 -9.00 8.93
CA PRO A 106 10.53 -9.09 10.36
C PRO A 106 10.63 -10.54 10.83
N PRO A 107 11.38 -10.84 11.90
CA PRO A 107 11.55 -12.23 12.39
C PRO A 107 10.22 -12.96 12.56
N GLU A 108 9.20 -12.30 13.08
CA GLU A 108 7.86 -12.84 13.25
C GLU A 108 7.20 -13.27 11.93
N PHE A 109 7.52 -12.61 10.82
CA PHE A 109 7.05 -12.99 9.47
C PHE A 109 7.94 -14.03 8.81
N ARG A 110 9.26 -14.06 9.15
CA ARG A 110 10.16 -15.11 8.66
C ARG A 110 9.79 -16.48 9.22
N ASP A 111 9.40 -16.49 10.48
CA ASP A 111 9.12 -17.71 11.21
C ASP A 111 7.65 -18.14 11.09
N ASN A 112 6.73 -17.19 10.99
CA ASN A 112 5.31 -17.47 10.85
C ASN A 112 4.58 -16.38 10.03
N PRO A 113 4.68 -16.37 8.68
CA PRO A 113 3.95 -15.42 7.85
C PRO A 113 2.45 -15.75 7.75
N THR A 114 1.85 -16.27 8.80
CA THR A 114 0.55 -16.92 8.80
C THR A 114 -0.51 -16.13 9.56
N TRP A 115 -0.46 -14.77 9.54
CA TRP A 115 -1.62 -14.04 10.03
C TRP A 115 -2.87 -14.46 9.25
N THR A 116 -3.98 -14.62 9.97
CA THR A 116 -5.21 -15.18 9.43
C THR A 116 -6.09 -14.11 8.78
N ILE A 117 -6.83 -14.55 7.77
CA ILE A 117 -7.90 -13.77 7.15
C ILE A 117 -9.18 -14.56 7.32
N ASP A 118 -10.04 -14.03 8.17
CA ASP A 118 -11.37 -14.54 8.41
C ASP A 118 -12.40 -13.57 7.85
N LEU A 119 -13.17 -14.00 6.85
CA LEU A 119 -14.24 -13.22 6.27
C LEU A 119 -15.58 -13.89 6.59
N ASN A 120 -16.50 -13.08 7.09
CA ASN A 120 -17.84 -13.52 7.48
C ASN A 120 -18.72 -13.95 6.28
N SER A 121 -19.96 -14.31 6.52
CA SER A 121 -20.92 -14.73 5.48
C SER A 121 -21.22 -13.62 4.46
N GLN A 122 -20.88 -12.37 4.76
CA GLN A 122 -21.08 -11.21 3.90
C GLN A 122 -19.80 -10.79 3.16
N GLY A 123 -18.66 -11.45 3.44
CA GLY A 123 -17.37 -11.17 2.82
C GLY A 123 -16.59 -10.03 3.47
N TYR A 124 -16.85 -9.71 4.73
CA TYR A 124 -16.12 -8.68 5.47
C TYR A 124 -15.27 -9.30 6.58
N ARG A 125 -14.17 -8.68 6.87
CA ARG A 125 -13.25 -9.06 7.95
C ARG A 125 -13.80 -8.56 9.30
N ALA A 126 -14.89 -9.15 9.72
CA ALA A 126 -15.67 -8.81 10.90
C ALA A 126 -16.39 -10.04 11.43
N THR A 127 -16.94 -9.96 12.63
CA THR A 127 -17.98 -10.88 13.08
C THR A 127 -19.21 -10.79 12.17
N GLU A 128 -20.17 -11.73 12.31
CA GLU A 128 -21.42 -11.64 11.53
C GLU A 128 -22.16 -10.34 11.81
N ILE A 129 -22.53 -9.63 10.73
CA ILE A 129 -23.15 -8.32 10.80
C ILE A 129 -24.68 -8.47 10.81
N ALA A 130 -25.29 -8.17 11.93
CA ALA A 130 -26.74 -8.12 12.03
C ALA A 130 -27.29 -6.89 11.27
N SER A 131 -28.33 -7.11 10.44
CA SER A 131 -28.99 -6.01 9.72
C SER A 131 -29.67 -5.03 10.68
N ALA A 132 -30.28 -5.54 11.75
CA ALA A 132 -30.86 -4.71 12.80
C ALA A 132 -29.78 -4.25 13.79
N LYS A 133 -29.70 -2.94 14.04
CA LYS A 133 -28.81 -2.37 15.04
C LYS A 133 -29.34 -2.69 16.45
N PRO A 134 -28.52 -3.24 17.36
CA PRO A 134 -28.96 -3.47 18.74
C PRO A 134 -29.40 -2.16 19.41
N PRO A 135 -30.46 -2.16 20.24
CA PRO A 135 -30.91 -0.98 20.94
C PRO A 135 -29.80 -0.39 21.84
N GLY A 136 -29.66 0.93 21.84
CA GLY A 136 -28.69 1.63 22.68
C GLY A 136 -27.22 1.51 22.22
N THR A 137 -26.99 0.90 21.05
CA THR A 137 -25.65 0.74 20.49
C THR A 137 -25.30 1.84 19.50
N VAL A 138 -24.12 2.40 19.62
CA VAL A 138 -23.51 3.29 18.63
C VAL A 138 -22.80 2.41 17.58
N ARG A 139 -23.29 2.42 16.35
CA ARG A 139 -22.73 1.66 15.26
C ARG A 139 -21.74 2.50 14.46
N VAL A 140 -20.49 2.07 14.42
CA VAL A 140 -19.41 2.70 13.66
C VAL A 140 -19.10 1.84 12.45
N ALA A 141 -19.22 2.39 11.25
CA ALA A 141 -18.85 1.71 10.02
C ALA A 141 -17.52 2.25 9.50
N CYS A 142 -16.48 1.42 9.46
CA CYS A 142 -15.18 1.75 8.91
C CYS A 142 -15.14 1.30 7.45
N ILE A 143 -15.15 2.23 6.51
CA ILE A 143 -15.05 1.97 5.07
C ILE A 143 -13.68 2.40 4.55
N GLY A 144 -13.06 1.55 3.75
CA GLY A 144 -11.72 1.83 3.23
C GLY A 144 -11.13 0.68 2.45
N ASP A 145 -9.85 0.76 2.27
CA ASP A 145 -9.02 -0.16 1.51
C ASP A 145 -8.33 -1.22 2.39
N SER A 146 -7.13 -1.65 1.99
CA SER A 146 -6.31 -2.60 2.74
C SER A 146 -5.90 -2.12 4.13
N TRP A 147 -5.81 -0.82 4.36
CA TRP A 147 -5.56 -0.25 5.69
C TRP A 147 -6.74 -0.48 6.64
N THR A 148 -7.95 -0.26 6.15
CA THR A 148 -9.17 -0.55 6.92
C THR A 148 -9.38 -2.05 7.08
N PHE A 149 -9.07 -2.83 6.05
CA PHE A 149 -9.08 -4.29 6.12
C PHE A 149 -8.15 -4.82 7.21
N GLY A 150 -7.05 -4.15 7.50
CA GLY A 150 -6.02 -4.61 8.42
C GLY A 150 -5.05 -5.57 7.76
N MET A 151 -4.52 -5.19 6.59
CA MET A 151 -3.52 -5.99 5.88
C MET A 151 -2.30 -6.23 6.75
N ASN A 152 -1.72 -7.42 6.67
CA ASN A 152 -0.49 -7.85 7.35
C ASN A 152 -0.59 -7.99 8.89
N VAL A 153 -1.79 -8.00 9.46
CA VAL A 153 -2.00 -8.29 10.88
C VAL A 153 -3.14 -9.26 11.09
N ASP A 154 -3.15 -9.98 12.19
CA ASP A 154 -4.32 -10.75 12.63
C ASP A 154 -5.52 -9.83 12.91
N GLN A 155 -6.71 -10.34 12.69
CA GLN A 155 -7.94 -9.54 12.80
C GLN A 155 -8.04 -8.70 14.08
N PRO A 156 -7.79 -9.20 15.29
CA PRO A 156 -7.89 -8.40 16.52
C PRO A 156 -6.92 -7.21 16.59
N ARG A 157 -5.97 -7.12 15.66
CA ARG A 157 -4.97 -6.04 15.59
C ARG A 157 -5.25 -5.03 14.47
N ALA A 158 -6.26 -5.25 13.63
CA ALA A 158 -6.70 -4.27 12.66
C ALA A 158 -7.30 -3.03 13.37
N TYR A 159 -7.17 -1.84 12.76
CA TYR A 159 -7.63 -0.63 13.46
C TYR A 159 -9.13 -0.63 13.80
N PRO A 160 -10.05 -1.21 13.00
CA PRO A 160 -11.45 -1.23 13.39
C PRO A 160 -11.72 -2.06 14.66
N ASP A 161 -11.01 -3.17 14.86
CA ASP A 161 -11.13 -3.98 16.08
C ASP A 161 -10.54 -3.25 17.28
N ARG A 162 -9.36 -2.63 17.12
CA ARG A 162 -8.73 -1.80 18.15
C ARG A 162 -9.55 -0.56 18.48
N LEU A 163 -10.26 0.00 17.50
CA LEU A 163 -11.17 1.13 17.69
C LEU A 163 -12.29 0.77 18.67
N ALA A 164 -12.86 -0.42 18.55
CA ALA A 164 -13.86 -0.90 19.50
C ALA A 164 -13.33 -0.97 20.95
N ASP A 165 -12.06 -1.36 21.12
CA ASP A 165 -11.42 -1.39 22.42
C ASP A 165 -11.21 0.02 23.00
N HIS A 166 -10.69 0.95 22.19
CA HIS A 166 -10.46 2.33 22.61
C HIS A 166 -11.78 3.07 22.92
N LEU A 167 -12.83 2.89 22.12
CA LEU A 167 -14.14 3.48 22.38
C LEU A 167 -14.72 3.00 23.72
N ARG A 168 -14.62 1.69 24.01
CA ARG A 168 -15.05 1.13 25.31
C ARG A 168 -14.28 1.71 26.49
N GLN A 169 -12.99 2.01 26.31
CA GLN A 169 -12.16 2.63 27.35
C GLN A 169 -12.49 4.10 27.55
N LEU A 170 -12.71 4.86 26.46
CA LEU A 170 -12.98 6.30 26.53
C LEU A 170 -14.41 6.63 26.96
N ALA A 171 -15.38 5.76 26.66
CA ALA A 171 -16.79 5.95 27.01
C ALA A 171 -17.39 4.63 27.55
N PRO A 172 -17.01 4.19 28.75
CA PRO A 172 -17.40 2.90 29.31
C PRO A 172 -18.89 2.74 29.56
N GLY A 173 -19.65 3.84 29.55
CA GLY A 173 -21.13 3.84 29.67
C GLY A 173 -21.89 3.61 28.37
N SER A 174 -21.18 3.55 27.23
CA SER A 174 -21.78 3.40 25.90
C SER A 174 -21.45 2.02 25.30
N GLN A 175 -22.38 1.49 24.53
CA GLN A 175 -22.15 0.28 23.76
C GLN A 175 -21.77 0.67 22.33
N TYR A 176 -20.66 0.12 21.85
CA TYR A 176 -20.17 0.35 20.49
C TYR A 176 -20.13 -0.95 19.70
N GLU A 177 -20.59 -0.89 18.46
CA GLU A 177 -20.43 -1.91 17.45
C GLU A 177 -19.63 -1.33 16.30
N VAL A 178 -18.40 -1.78 16.14
CA VAL A 178 -17.50 -1.34 15.07
C VAL A 178 -17.48 -2.38 13.96
N LEU A 179 -17.83 -1.96 12.75
CA LEU A 179 -17.94 -2.83 11.58
C LEU A 179 -16.82 -2.50 10.59
N ASN A 180 -16.03 -3.51 10.25
CA ASN A 180 -14.96 -3.39 9.28
C ASN A 180 -15.49 -3.68 7.87
N PHE A 181 -15.58 -2.64 7.04
CA PHE A 181 -15.93 -2.70 5.62
C PHE A 181 -14.70 -2.43 4.72
N GLY A 182 -13.50 -2.64 5.23
CA GLY A 182 -12.29 -2.57 4.44
C GLY A 182 -12.23 -3.68 3.40
N VAL A 183 -11.85 -3.33 2.18
CA VAL A 183 -11.64 -4.29 1.10
C VAL A 183 -10.33 -3.99 0.39
N LEU A 184 -9.53 -5.01 0.17
CA LEU A 184 -8.21 -4.87 -0.44
C LEU A 184 -8.28 -4.11 -1.78
N GLY A 185 -7.46 -3.08 -1.89
CA GLY A 185 -7.30 -2.30 -3.11
C GLY A 185 -8.46 -1.36 -3.45
N TYR A 186 -9.44 -1.15 -2.58
CA TYR A 186 -10.54 -0.24 -2.86
C TYR A 186 -10.08 1.21 -3.01
N SER A 187 -10.69 1.90 -3.95
CA SER A 187 -10.62 3.34 -4.14
C SER A 187 -11.83 4.05 -3.50
N SER A 188 -11.80 5.36 -3.44
CA SER A 188 -12.94 6.18 -3.00
C SER A 188 -14.19 5.96 -3.85
N PHE A 189 -14.03 5.65 -5.15
CA PHE A 189 -15.15 5.30 -6.03
C PHE A 189 -15.86 4.03 -5.55
N GLN A 190 -15.10 2.96 -5.29
CA GLN A 190 -15.65 1.71 -4.77
C GLN A 190 -16.23 1.89 -3.37
N GLY A 191 -15.56 2.67 -2.51
CA GLY A 191 -16.05 3.05 -1.19
C GLY A 191 -17.40 3.76 -1.23
N LEU A 192 -17.58 4.70 -2.15
CA LEU A 192 -18.86 5.39 -2.35
C LEU A 192 -19.97 4.42 -2.80
N GLN A 193 -19.66 3.48 -3.70
CA GLN A 193 -20.63 2.47 -4.10
C GLN A 193 -20.98 1.51 -2.95
N LEU A 194 -19.99 1.12 -2.17
CA LEU A 194 -20.17 0.28 -0.98
C LEU A 194 -21.05 0.96 0.06
N LEU A 195 -20.77 2.24 0.37
CA LEU A 195 -21.57 3.04 1.28
C LEU A 195 -23.04 3.06 0.85
N LYS A 196 -23.31 3.43 -0.40
CA LYS A 196 -24.67 3.51 -0.96
C LYS A 196 -25.43 2.19 -0.93
N LYS A 197 -24.74 1.09 -1.27
CA LYS A 197 -25.43 -0.20 -1.55
C LYS A 197 -25.50 -1.13 -0.34
N ARG A 198 -24.65 -0.94 0.66
CA ARG A 198 -24.51 -1.87 1.78
C ARG A 198 -24.55 -1.17 3.13
N VAL A 199 -23.70 -0.17 3.33
CA VAL A 199 -23.41 0.36 4.67
C VAL A 199 -24.56 1.18 5.22
N LEU A 200 -25.15 2.08 4.42
CA LEU A 200 -26.24 2.95 4.89
C LEU A 200 -27.49 2.16 5.33
N ALA A 201 -27.75 1.02 4.73
CA ALA A 201 -28.87 0.14 5.12
C ALA A 201 -28.72 -0.45 6.54
N LEU A 202 -27.52 -0.37 7.13
CA LEU A 202 -27.23 -0.84 8.47
C LEU A 202 -27.41 0.26 9.54
N HIS A 203 -27.83 1.45 9.14
CA HIS A 203 -28.05 2.60 10.04
C HIS A 203 -26.86 2.93 10.94
N PRO A 204 -25.66 3.19 10.36
CA PRO A 204 -24.51 3.60 11.15
C PRO A 204 -24.76 4.96 11.83
N ASP A 205 -24.17 5.18 13.00
CA ASP A 205 -24.14 6.48 13.68
C ASP A 205 -22.88 7.27 13.32
N VAL A 206 -21.81 6.53 12.94
CA VAL A 206 -20.54 7.10 12.49
C VAL A 206 -20.04 6.33 11.26
N VAL A 207 -19.51 7.04 10.28
CA VAL A 207 -18.80 6.45 9.13
C VAL A 207 -17.36 6.96 9.14
N ALA A 208 -16.40 6.08 9.38
CA ALA A 208 -14.98 6.35 9.22
C ALA A 208 -14.58 6.03 7.77
N ILE A 209 -14.00 7.00 7.06
CA ILE A 209 -13.77 6.96 5.61
C ILE A 209 -12.27 7.08 5.35
N GLY A 210 -11.62 6.01 4.88
CA GLY A 210 -10.17 5.98 4.65
C GLY A 210 -9.84 5.52 3.23
N PHE A 211 -9.52 6.47 2.34
CA PHE A 211 -9.10 6.25 0.96
C PHE A 211 -8.04 7.27 0.54
N GLY A 212 -7.31 7.00 -0.53
CA GLY A 212 -6.31 7.89 -1.11
C GLY A 212 -5.26 7.11 -1.90
N MET A 213 -4.52 6.24 -1.26
CA MET A 213 -3.41 5.49 -1.85
C MET A 213 -3.80 4.73 -3.12
N ASN A 214 -4.95 4.06 -3.14
CA ASN A 214 -5.39 3.34 -4.34
C ASN A 214 -6.04 4.25 -5.37
N ASP A 215 -6.52 5.41 -4.98
CA ASP A 215 -7.05 6.43 -5.88
C ASP A 215 -5.93 7.02 -6.74
N SER A 216 -4.78 7.31 -6.13
CA SER A 216 -3.58 7.82 -6.80
C SER A 216 -2.89 6.78 -7.69
N GLY A 217 -3.22 5.50 -7.54
CA GLY A 217 -2.67 4.43 -8.35
C GLY A 217 -2.86 4.66 -9.84
N VAL A 218 -1.86 4.28 -10.65
CA VAL A 218 -1.81 4.51 -12.12
C VAL A 218 -1.90 3.18 -12.89
N PRO A 219 -3.06 2.50 -12.91
CA PRO A 219 -3.21 1.20 -13.58
C PRO A 219 -3.58 1.29 -15.05
N GLY A 220 -3.69 2.50 -15.62
CA GLY A 220 -4.11 2.70 -17.00
C GLY A 220 -5.62 2.62 -17.26
N TYR A 221 -6.45 2.60 -16.21
CA TYR A 221 -7.91 2.65 -16.31
C TYR A 221 -8.50 3.48 -15.17
N ARG A 222 -9.74 3.96 -15.35
CA ARG A 222 -10.51 4.65 -14.32
C ARG A 222 -11.58 3.72 -13.76
N ASP A 223 -11.71 3.68 -12.45
CA ASP A 223 -12.70 2.83 -11.79
C ASP A 223 -14.14 3.09 -12.27
N ARG A 224 -14.50 4.34 -12.52
CA ARG A 224 -15.82 4.70 -13.05
C ARG A 224 -16.11 4.09 -14.42
N ASP A 225 -15.10 3.97 -15.27
CA ASP A 225 -15.24 3.43 -16.62
C ASP A 225 -15.37 1.90 -16.60
N MET A 226 -14.79 1.25 -15.59
CA MET A 226 -14.92 -0.19 -15.37
C MET A 226 -16.37 -0.59 -15.07
N VAL A 227 -17.08 0.20 -14.27
CA VAL A 227 -18.51 -0.04 -13.98
C VAL A 227 -19.38 0.32 -15.17
N ALA A 228 -19.08 1.42 -15.86
CA ALA A 228 -19.81 1.82 -17.06
C ALA A 228 -19.63 0.82 -18.21
N ALA A 229 -18.47 0.19 -18.31
CA ALA A 229 -18.17 -0.85 -19.30
C ALA A 229 -18.69 -2.23 -18.93
N ALA A 230 -19.29 -2.42 -17.74
CA ALA A 230 -19.82 -3.70 -17.32
C ALA A 230 -20.89 -4.21 -18.30
N PRO A 231 -20.73 -5.41 -18.89
CA PRO A 231 -21.65 -5.88 -19.91
C PRO A 231 -23.05 -6.14 -19.35
N PRO A 232 -24.08 -6.10 -20.20
CA PRO A 232 -25.44 -6.47 -19.79
C PRO A 232 -25.49 -7.84 -19.10
N PRO A 233 -26.48 -8.11 -18.23
CA PRO A 233 -26.53 -9.34 -17.42
C PRO A 233 -26.43 -10.65 -18.21
N MET A 234 -27.00 -10.71 -19.43
CA MET A 234 -26.90 -11.89 -20.29
C MET A 234 -25.47 -12.11 -20.81
N VAL A 235 -24.82 -11.04 -21.25
CA VAL A 235 -23.43 -11.09 -21.72
C VAL A 235 -22.52 -11.45 -20.56
N ARG A 236 -22.79 -10.91 -19.38
CA ARG A 236 -22.03 -11.24 -18.16
C ARG A 236 -22.09 -12.73 -17.83
N ARG A 237 -23.26 -13.38 -17.88
CA ARG A 237 -23.36 -14.82 -17.67
C ARG A 237 -22.54 -15.62 -18.67
N ALA A 238 -22.54 -15.21 -19.93
CA ALA A 238 -21.70 -15.83 -20.96
C ALA A 238 -20.19 -15.63 -20.66
N VAL A 239 -19.80 -14.42 -20.26
CA VAL A 239 -18.43 -14.12 -19.83
C VAL A 239 -18.07 -14.93 -18.58
N ASP A 240 -18.93 -14.97 -17.57
CA ASP A 240 -18.72 -15.78 -16.35
C ASP A 240 -18.54 -17.27 -16.63
N THR A 241 -19.16 -17.77 -17.69
CA THR A 241 -18.97 -19.16 -18.15
C THR A 241 -17.66 -19.31 -18.94
N ALA A 242 -17.29 -18.28 -19.70
CA ALA A 242 -16.10 -18.32 -20.55
C ALA A 242 -14.79 -18.03 -19.80
N LYS A 243 -14.84 -17.32 -18.67
CA LYS A 243 -13.65 -16.88 -17.91
C LYS A 243 -12.74 -18.01 -17.41
N ASP A 244 -13.27 -19.23 -17.30
CA ASP A 244 -12.51 -20.43 -16.93
C ASP A 244 -11.76 -21.05 -18.13
N LEU A 245 -12.01 -20.55 -19.36
CA LEU A 245 -11.31 -20.98 -20.56
C LEU A 245 -9.97 -20.27 -20.69
N GLU A 246 -8.89 -21.02 -20.93
CA GLU A 246 -7.55 -20.46 -21.12
C GLU A 246 -7.48 -19.56 -22.35
N LEU A 247 -8.21 -19.91 -23.40
CA LEU A 247 -8.35 -19.08 -24.59
C LEU A 247 -9.02 -17.73 -24.28
N TYR A 248 -10.05 -17.72 -23.45
CA TYR A 248 -10.69 -16.48 -23.04
C TYR A 248 -9.72 -15.60 -22.25
N LYS A 249 -9.02 -16.17 -21.27
CA LYS A 249 -8.02 -15.45 -20.46
C LYS A 249 -6.92 -14.84 -21.33
N LEU A 250 -6.43 -15.60 -22.33
CA LEU A 250 -5.43 -15.11 -23.27
C LEU A 250 -5.96 -13.97 -24.14
N LEU A 251 -7.16 -14.11 -24.72
CA LEU A 251 -7.76 -13.06 -25.54
C LEU A 251 -8.10 -11.81 -24.76
N ASP A 252 -8.60 -11.98 -23.54
CA ASP A 252 -8.89 -10.89 -22.64
C ASP A 252 -7.62 -10.14 -22.26
N TYR A 253 -6.56 -10.85 -21.89
CA TYR A 253 -5.23 -10.29 -21.64
C TYR A 253 -4.69 -9.48 -22.84
N ILE A 254 -4.79 -10.02 -24.05
CA ILE A 254 -4.34 -9.33 -25.27
C ILE A 254 -5.21 -8.08 -25.51
N ALA A 255 -6.53 -8.21 -25.41
CA ALA A 255 -7.46 -7.09 -25.59
C ALA A 255 -7.20 -5.96 -24.58
N GLN A 256 -6.91 -6.35 -23.35
CA GLN A 256 -6.56 -5.41 -22.29
C GLN A 256 -5.24 -4.70 -22.58
N ARG A 257 -4.19 -5.45 -23.00
CA ARG A 257 -2.91 -4.87 -23.40
C ARG A 257 -3.01 -3.92 -24.59
N LEU A 258 -3.90 -4.20 -25.52
CA LEU A 258 -4.12 -3.33 -26.68
C LEU A 258 -4.96 -2.09 -26.33
N ARG A 259 -5.90 -2.23 -25.40
CA ARG A 259 -6.80 -1.16 -24.98
C ARG A 259 -6.18 -0.22 -23.97
N PHE A 260 -5.39 -0.75 -23.06
CA PHE A 260 -4.74 -0.02 -22.00
C PHE A 260 -3.23 -0.24 -22.13
N GLN A 261 -2.51 0.77 -22.58
CA GLN A 261 -1.05 0.72 -22.51
C GLN A 261 -0.66 0.88 -21.04
N PRO A 262 -0.23 -0.18 -20.36
CA PRO A 262 0.14 -0.07 -18.96
C PRO A 262 1.37 0.82 -18.87
N ARG A 263 1.25 1.93 -18.16
CA ARG A 263 2.39 2.70 -17.69
C ARG A 263 2.57 2.37 -16.22
N THR A 264 3.79 2.05 -15.85
CA THR A 264 4.15 1.83 -14.45
C THR A 264 4.34 3.17 -13.75
N ILE A 265 4.24 3.19 -12.42
CA ILE A 265 4.68 4.34 -11.62
C ILE A 265 6.11 4.73 -12.01
N GLY A 266 6.99 3.74 -12.28
CA GLY A 266 8.33 4.00 -12.76
C GLY A 266 8.39 4.69 -14.13
N ASP A 267 7.44 4.42 -15.03
CA ASP A 267 7.35 5.14 -16.31
C ASP A 267 6.88 6.57 -16.08
N TYR A 268 5.92 6.78 -15.18
CA TYR A 268 5.47 8.10 -14.78
C TYR A 268 6.59 8.90 -14.12
N LEU A 269 7.28 8.33 -13.14
CA LEU A 269 8.40 9.00 -12.47
C LEU A 269 9.56 9.31 -13.42
N ARG A 270 9.83 8.44 -14.41
CA ARG A 270 10.80 8.73 -15.47
C ARG A 270 10.36 9.89 -16.37
N ASP A 271 9.10 9.91 -16.75
CA ASP A 271 8.53 10.99 -17.57
C ASP A 271 8.53 12.32 -16.81
N GLU A 272 8.29 12.31 -15.50
CA GLU A 272 8.35 13.50 -14.64
C GLU A 272 9.79 13.93 -14.35
N SER A 273 10.71 13.02 -14.08
CA SER A 273 12.13 13.35 -13.89
C SER A 273 12.80 13.86 -15.18
N ALA A 274 12.25 13.55 -16.35
CA ALA A 274 12.70 14.10 -17.62
C ALA A 274 12.12 15.49 -17.91
N LYS A 275 11.10 15.93 -17.17
CA LYS A 275 10.55 17.29 -17.21
C LYS A 275 11.28 18.10 -16.14
N THR A 276 12.22 18.92 -16.61
CA THR A 276 13.01 19.82 -15.76
C THR A 276 12.17 20.61 -14.76
N ASP A 277 12.59 20.59 -13.48
CA ASP A 277 12.42 21.61 -12.41
C ASP A 277 11.07 22.33 -12.22
N GLY A 278 9.96 21.80 -12.70
CA GLY A 278 8.65 22.38 -12.49
C GLY A 278 7.81 21.60 -11.45
N PRO A 279 6.80 22.24 -10.84
CA PRO A 279 5.85 21.54 -10.01
C PRO A 279 5.17 20.43 -10.82
N VAL A 280 4.94 19.27 -10.16
CA VAL A 280 4.26 18.12 -10.78
C VAL A 280 2.95 18.57 -11.41
N ASP A 281 2.78 18.32 -12.72
CA ASP A 281 1.53 18.63 -13.42
C ASP A 281 0.45 17.61 -13.05
N TYR A 282 -0.27 17.90 -11.98
CA TYR A 282 -1.36 17.07 -11.50
C TYR A 282 -2.52 16.93 -12.50
N ALA A 283 -2.69 17.90 -13.42
CA ALA A 283 -3.69 17.77 -14.48
C ALA A 283 -3.30 16.65 -15.48
N ALA A 284 -2.02 16.47 -15.74
CA ALA A 284 -1.54 15.34 -16.53
C ALA A 284 -1.73 14.00 -15.80
N MET A 285 -1.68 13.97 -14.45
CA MET A 285 -1.99 12.78 -13.66
C MET A 285 -3.46 12.38 -13.73
N GLU A 286 -4.39 13.33 -13.89
CA GLU A 286 -5.83 13.02 -13.94
C GLU A 286 -6.19 11.99 -15.01
N ALA A 287 -5.43 11.92 -16.10
CA ALA A 287 -5.64 10.96 -17.17
C ALA A 287 -5.23 9.53 -16.82
N TRP A 288 -4.42 9.32 -15.76
CA TRP A 288 -3.72 8.07 -15.47
C TRP A 288 -4.16 7.40 -14.20
N THR A 289 -4.68 8.17 -13.23
CA THR A 289 -5.08 7.65 -11.93
C THR A 289 -6.39 6.86 -11.99
N ARG A 290 -6.55 5.89 -11.09
CA ARG A 290 -7.79 5.11 -10.95
C ARG A 290 -8.99 6.00 -10.66
N VAL A 291 -8.79 6.99 -9.81
CA VAL A 291 -9.77 8.03 -9.47
C VAL A 291 -9.05 9.36 -9.57
N SER A 292 -9.50 10.23 -10.46
CA SER A 292 -8.87 11.55 -10.58
C SER A 292 -9.01 12.36 -9.29
N PRO A 293 -8.11 13.34 -9.03
CA PRO A 293 -8.25 14.24 -7.88
C PRO A 293 -9.63 14.89 -7.80
N THR A 294 -10.21 15.29 -8.93
CA THR A 294 -11.57 15.86 -9.02
C THR A 294 -12.64 14.83 -8.62
N ASP A 295 -12.57 13.62 -9.14
CA ASP A 295 -13.52 12.55 -8.78
C ASP A 295 -13.35 12.15 -7.31
N TYR A 296 -12.13 12.14 -6.77
CA TYR A 296 -11.84 11.88 -5.36
C TYR A 296 -12.51 12.90 -4.45
N GLU A 297 -12.34 14.21 -4.72
CA GLU A 297 -13.02 15.26 -3.95
C GLU A 297 -14.53 15.07 -3.99
N GLN A 298 -15.09 14.79 -5.17
CA GLN A 298 -16.52 14.56 -5.32
C GLN A 298 -17.00 13.33 -4.57
N ASN A 299 -16.24 12.22 -4.61
CA ASN A 299 -16.57 10.99 -3.90
C ASN A 299 -16.62 11.20 -2.39
N LEU A 300 -15.58 11.83 -1.81
CA LEU A 300 -15.52 12.10 -0.37
C LEU A 300 -16.66 13.02 0.08
N ARG A 301 -16.90 14.14 -0.62
CA ARG A 301 -18.01 15.05 -0.29
C ARG A 301 -19.35 14.33 -0.36
N THR A 302 -19.55 13.50 -1.38
CA THR A 302 -20.78 12.71 -1.53
C THR A 302 -20.93 11.71 -0.40
N MET A 303 -19.87 11.04 0.04
CA MET A 303 -19.91 10.11 1.17
C MET A 303 -20.27 10.83 2.46
N ILE A 304 -19.69 11.99 2.74
CA ILE A 304 -20.01 12.83 3.90
C ILE A 304 -21.48 13.26 3.88
N GLN A 305 -21.95 13.75 2.73
CA GLN A 305 -23.35 14.17 2.57
C GLN A 305 -24.33 13.02 2.80
N LEU A 306 -24.06 11.85 2.23
CA LEU A 306 -24.91 10.67 2.39
C LEU A 306 -24.93 10.17 3.85
N ALA A 307 -23.80 10.18 4.53
CA ALA A 307 -23.72 9.85 5.95
C ALA A 307 -24.62 10.80 6.77
N ARG A 308 -24.49 12.11 6.56
CA ARG A 308 -25.32 13.13 7.23
C ARG A 308 -26.81 12.97 6.94
N GLN A 309 -27.18 12.70 5.69
CA GLN A 309 -28.59 12.44 5.31
C GLN A 309 -29.17 11.22 6.01
N ALA A 310 -28.32 10.23 6.31
CA ALA A 310 -28.69 9.05 7.07
C ALA A 310 -28.63 9.25 8.60
N GLY A 311 -28.31 10.46 9.08
CA GLY A 311 -28.17 10.78 10.50
C GLY A 311 -26.83 10.37 11.12
N ALA A 312 -25.86 9.98 10.30
CA ALA A 312 -24.52 9.60 10.74
C ALA A 312 -23.54 10.79 10.69
N SER A 313 -22.59 10.82 11.61
CA SER A 313 -21.39 11.66 11.50
C SER A 313 -20.33 10.96 10.64
N ALA A 314 -19.38 11.73 10.13
CA ALA A 314 -18.25 11.22 9.37
C ALA A 314 -16.92 11.54 10.08
N VAL A 315 -15.93 10.66 9.92
CA VAL A 315 -14.52 10.89 10.26
C VAL A 315 -13.71 10.52 9.03
N LEU A 316 -12.80 11.37 8.62
CA LEU A 316 -11.90 11.11 7.49
C LEU A 316 -10.57 10.55 8.00
N LEU A 317 -9.98 9.61 7.25
CA LEU A 317 -8.64 9.09 7.48
C LEU A 317 -7.79 9.35 6.24
N ASP A 318 -6.66 10.01 6.41
CA ASP A 318 -5.67 10.20 5.36
C ASP A 318 -4.68 9.04 5.40
N ASN A 319 -4.88 8.07 4.51
CA ASN A 319 -4.04 6.88 4.37
C ASN A 319 -3.06 7.00 3.17
N GLU A 320 -2.95 8.18 2.58
CA GLU A 320 -2.01 8.41 1.49
C GLU A 320 -0.58 8.47 2.04
N LEU A 321 0.32 7.70 1.45
CA LEU A 321 1.70 7.56 1.92
C LEU A 321 2.68 8.56 1.31
N TRP A 322 2.29 9.24 0.26
CA TRP A 322 3.14 10.21 -0.41
C TRP A 322 2.81 11.64 0.05
N ASP A 323 3.76 12.29 0.68
CA ASP A 323 3.53 13.62 1.30
C ASP A 323 3.17 14.70 0.26
N GLY A 324 3.76 14.66 -0.92
CA GLY A 324 3.42 15.54 -2.05
C GLY A 324 2.12 15.20 -2.79
N SER A 325 1.36 14.21 -2.34
CA SER A 325 0.15 13.78 -3.02
C SER A 325 -0.95 14.85 -3.03
N PRO A 326 -1.56 15.14 -4.18
CA PRO A 326 -2.70 16.05 -4.24
C PRO A 326 -3.90 15.53 -3.45
N TYR A 327 -4.01 14.22 -3.24
CA TYR A 327 -5.09 13.60 -2.47
C TYR A 327 -5.01 13.97 -0.99
N ARG A 328 -3.79 14.08 -0.43
CA ARG A 328 -3.58 14.59 0.93
C ARG A 328 -4.02 16.04 1.08
N ALA A 329 -3.65 16.90 0.15
CA ALA A 329 -4.08 18.29 0.15
C ALA A 329 -5.61 18.41 0.04
N LEU A 330 -6.24 17.59 -0.80
CA LEU A 330 -7.67 17.56 -0.98
C LEU A 330 -8.42 17.08 0.25
N ILE A 331 -8.02 15.98 0.89
CA ILE A 331 -8.72 15.47 2.07
C ILE A 331 -8.65 16.47 3.24
N ARG A 332 -7.51 17.15 3.43
CA ARG A 332 -7.36 18.24 4.41
C ARG A 332 -8.30 19.43 4.10
N LYS A 333 -8.35 19.84 2.84
CA LYS A 333 -9.28 20.89 2.36
C LYS A 333 -10.73 20.51 2.60
N ILE A 334 -11.11 19.26 2.30
CA ILE A 334 -12.47 18.74 2.50
C ILE A 334 -12.81 18.70 3.98
N SER A 335 -11.93 18.15 4.82
CA SER A 335 -12.10 18.12 6.27
C SER A 335 -12.41 19.50 6.84
N ALA A 336 -11.60 20.50 6.48
CA ALA A 336 -11.78 21.88 6.92
C ALA A 336 -13.11 22.49 6.40
N ALA A 337 -13.41 22.33 5.13
CA ALA A 337 -14.59 22.91 4.50
C ALA A 337 -15.90 22.26 4.99
N GLU A 338 -15.89 20.96 5.25
CA GLU A 338 -17.04 20.20 5.69
C GLU A 338 -17.14 20.11 7.23
N HIS A 339 -16.17 20.65 7.96
CA HIS A 339 -16.09 20.51 9.42
C HIS A 339 -16.19 19.05 9.89
N VAL A 340 -15.43 18.18 9.22
CA VAL A 340 -15.35 16.74 9.52
C VAL A 340 -13.98 16.45 10.13
N PRO A 341 -13.89 15.75 11.28
CA PRO A 341 -12.61 15.36 11.84
C PRO A 341 -11.75 14.59 10.83
N LEU A 342 -10.46 14.89 10.81
CA LEU A 342 -9.45 14.20 10.01
C LEU A 342 -8.43 13.52 10.91
N VAL A 343 -8.22 12.24 10.70
CA VAL A 343 -7.10 11.49 11.26
C VAL A 343 -6.05 11.37 10.17
N ASP A 344 -4.94 12.07 10.32
CA ASP A 344 -3.81 12.00 9.42
C ASP A 344 -2.94 10.79 9.83
N SER A 345 -3.25 9.63 9.26
CA SER A 345 -2.57 8.37 9.59
C SER A 345 -1.09 8.40 9.25
N PHE A 346 -0.73 9.09 8.17
CA PHE A 346 0.66 9.27 7.75
C PHE A 346 1.44 10.08 8.80
N GLN A 347 0.92 11.23 9.22
CA GLN A 347 1.59 12.09 10.19
C GLN A 347 1.69 11.41 11.55
N LEU A 348 0.64 10.70 12.00
CA LEU A 348 0.67 9.92 13.24
C LEU A 348 1.81 8.90 13.25
N ILE A 349 1.99 8.18 12.15
CA ILE A 349 3.05 7.17 12.02
C ILE A 349 4.42 7.85 11.96
N ALA A 350 4.55 8.95 11.23
CA ALA A 350 5.79 9.70 11.14
C ALA A 350 6.22 10.27 12.51
N ASP A 351 5.28 10.83 13.26
CA ASP A 351 5.53 11.38 14.60
C ASP A 351 5.93 10.29 15.60
N ALA A 352 5.22 9.15 15.59
CA ALA A 352 5.52 8.02 16.45
C ALA A 352 6.90 7.40 16.12
N ARG A 353 7.26 7.33 14.83
CA ARG A 353 8.59 6.91 14.40
C ARG A 353 9.67 7.84 14.93
N THR A 354 9.50 9.16 14.71
CA THR A 354 10.45 10.17 15.19
C THR A 354 10.61 10.11 16.71
N ALA A 355 9.54 9.90 17.46
CA ALA A 355 9.62 9.72 18.91
C ALA A 355 10.43 8.48 19.27
N THR A 356 10.19 7.35 18.60
CA THR A 356 10.93 6.10 18.81
C THR A 356 12.42 6.25 18.46
N GLU A 357 12.75 6.97 17.40
CA GLU A 357 14.12 7.25 16.99
C GLU A 357 14.86 8.10 18.03
N ARG A 358 14.21 9.11 18.59
CA ARG A 358 14.74 9.91 19.73
C ARG A 358 14.95 9.06 20.97
N ASP A 359 14.04 8.16 21.29
CA ASP A 359 14.18 7.25 22.42
C ASP A 359 15.37 6.31 22.24
N VAL A 360 15.60 5.80 21.01
CA VAL A 360 16.79 5.00 20.67
C VAL A 360 18.05 5.84 20.84
N GLU A 361 18.10 7.05 20.30
CA GLU A 361 19.24 7.95 20.41
C GLU A 361 19.57 8.25 21.87
N HIS A 362 18.55 8.54 22.69
CA HIS A 362 18.70 8.77 24.11
C HIS A 362 19.16 7.50 24.87
N SER A 363 18.61 6.34 24.55
CA SER A 363 18.98 5.06 25.20
C SER A 363 20.42 4.65 24.90
N LEU A 364 20.94 5.02 23.74
CA LEU A 364 22.32 4.77 23.34
C LEU A 364 23.29 5.81 23.93
N GLN A 365 22.79 6.83 24.61
CA GLN A 365 23.60 7.91 25.18
C GLN A 365 24.56 8.50 24.14
N LEU A 366 24.05 8.72 22.93
CA LEU A 366 24.82 9.37 21.87
C LEU A 366 24.92 10.87 22.22
N ASP A 367 25.98 11.25 22.90
CA ASP A 367 26.28 12.66 23.17
C ASP A 367 26.42 13.38 21.84
N ALA A 368 26.12 14.69 21.84
CA ALA A 368 26.45 15.52 20.70
C ALA A 368 27.97 15.38 20.47
N PRO A 369 28.42 15.01 19.27
CA PRO A 369 29.81 14.72 19.05
C PRO A 369 30.64 15.96 19.36
N GLU A 370 31.72 15.75 20.11
CA GLU A 370 32.74 16.77 20.30
C GLU A 370 33.25 17.17 18.92
N ALA A 371 33.24 18.46 18.62
CA ALA A 371 33.68 18.94 17.33
C ALA A 371 35.10 18.45 17.08
N ALA A 372 35.28 17.60 16.06
CA ALA A 372 36.60 17.16 15.69
C ALA A 372 37.47 18.39 15.41
N PRO A 373 38.74 18.40 15.85
CA PRO A 373 39.63 19.53 15.57
C PRO A 373 39.68 19.76 14.06
N VAL A 374 39.42 20.99 13.66
CA VAL A 374 39.51 21.42 12.26
C VAL A 374 40.99 21.32 11.89
N ASP A 375 41.29 20.50 10.88
CA ASP A 375 42.63 20.43 10.33
C ASP A 375 42.87 21.75 9.55
N ASP A 376 43.75 22.60 10.03
CA ASP A 376 44.00 23.93 9.50
C ASP A 376 44.58 23.95 8.07
N GLU A 377 44.95 22.79 7.51
CA GLU A 377 45.50 22.70 6.16
C GLU A 377 44.45 22.62 5.03
N HIS A 378 43.18 22.35 5.34
CA HIS A 378 42.08 22.34 4.34
C HIS A 378 41.00 23.33 4.75
N MET A 379 41.05 24.55 4.25
CA MET A 379 39.93 25.48 4.35
C MET A 379 38.72 24.88 3.62
N PRO A 380 37.63 24.55 4.34
CA PRO A 380 36.43 23.99 3.69
C PRO A 380 35.86 25.01 2.70
N ASP A 381 35.37 24.51 1.56
CA ASP A 381 34.65 25.36 0.61
C ASP A 381 33.43 26.00 1.32
N PRO A 382 33.37 27.35 1.36
CA PRO A 382 32.30 28.06 2.07
C PRO A 382 30.91 27.83 1.49
N SER A 383 30.79 27.13 0.36
CA SER A 383 29.51 26.76 -0.27
C SER A 383 29.02 25.38 0.14
N THR A 384 29.81 24.60 0.89
CA THR A 384 29.46 23.20 1.23
C THR A 384 29.32 23.00 2.75
N SER A 385 28.53 21.99 3.11
CA SER A 385 28.35 21.50 4.48
C SER A 385 28.58 20.00 4.54
N THR A 386 29.27 19.53 5.59
CA THR A 386 29.48 18.12 5.83
C THR A 386 28.32 17.57 6.67
N VAL A 387 27.71 16.49 6.22
CA VAL A 387 26.57 15.82 6.87
C VAL A 387 26.92 14.39 7.22
N VAL A 388 26.51 13.94 8.39
CA VAL A 388 26.60 12.55 8.83
C VAL A 388 25.20 11.96 8.91
N PHE A 389 24.92 11.03 8.01
CA PHE A 389 23.72 10.20 8.05
C PHE A 389 23.91 9.10 9.09
N ARG A 390 22.87 8.83 9.86
CA ARG A 390 22.92 7.80 10.91
C ARG A 390 21.69 6.94 10.89
N VAL A 391 21.84 5.61 10.89
CA VAL A 391 20.73 4.67 10.92
C VAL A 391 20.98 3.55 11.91
N HIS A 392 20.03 3.34 12.81
CA HIS A 392 19.99 2.17 13.68
C HIS A 392 19.28 1.02 12.99
N ARG A 393 19.85 -0.19 13.06
CA ARG A 393 19.28 -1.39 12.42
C ARG A 393 17.86 -1.72 12.88
N GLY A 394 17.40 -1.15 13.98
CA GLY A 394 16.06 -1.36 14.51
C GLY A 394 15.83 -2.82 14.95
N LYS A 395 14.60 -3.26 14.73
CA LYS A 395 14.18 -4.65 15.00
C LYS A 395 14.54 -5.64 13.89
N PHE A 396 15.10 -5.15 12.79
CA PHE A 396 15.49 -6.01 11.68
C PHE A 396 16.87 -6.61 11.92
N ASP A 397 16.95 -7.91 11.69
CA ASP A 397 18.25 -8.59 11.62
C ASP A 397 18.83 -8.26 10.24
N VAL A 398 19.81 -7.37 10.23
CA VAL A 398 20.48 -6.92 9.01
C VAL A 398 21.74 -7.76 8.82
N PRO A 399 21.70 -8.78 7.93
CA PRO A 399 22.88 -9.58 7.66
C PRO A 399 23.83 -8.79 6.76
N GLY A 400 24.91 -8.30 7.30
CA GLY A 400 25.95 -7.60 6.54
C GLY A 400 25.97 -6.09 6.77
N ALA A 401 26.69 -5.38 5.93
CA ALA A 401 26.87 -3.95 6.04
C ALA A 401 25.65 -3.16 5.56
N MET A 402 25.34 -2.08 6.27
CA MET A 402 24.38 -1.08 5.82
C MET A 402 25.00 -0.24 4.69
N SER A 403 24.16 0.21 3.79
CA SER A 403 24.51 1.14 2.73
C SER A 403 23.44 2.21 2.60
N ILE A 404 23.82 3.36 2.08
CA ILE A 404 22.92 4.44 1.69
C ILE A 404 22.89 4.55 0.17
N ALA A 405 21.75 4.86 -0.41
CA ALA A 405 21.58 5.13 -1.84
C ALA A 405 20.67 6.34 -2.01
N GLY A 406 21.07 7.32 -2.81
CA GLY A 406 20.28 8.53 -2.99
C GLY A 406 20.67 9.31 -4.25
N ASN A 407 20.10 10.50 -4.39
CA ASN A 407 20.39 11.37 -5.52
C ASN A 407 21.80 11.97 -5.42
N GLY A 408 22.47 12.01 -6.55
CA GLY A 408 23.84 12.53 -6.67
C GLY A 408 24.92 11.50 -6.38
N SER A 409 26.11 11.78 -6.89
CA SER A 409 27.26 10.86 -6.87
C SER A 409 27.72 10.51 -5.45
N GLN A 410 27.61 11.44 -4.51
CA GLN A 410 27.95 11.21 -3.10
C GLN A 410 27.02 10.20 -2.41
N LEU A 411 25.81 10.03 -2.91
CA LEU A 411 24.84 9.01 -2.46
C LEU A 411 24.66 7.87 -3.45
N GLY A 412 25.57 7.78 -4.46
CA GLY A 412 25.63 6.65 -5.40
C GLY A 412 24.51 6.61 -6.44
N ASP A 413 23.88 7.75 -6.76
CA ASP A 413 22.88 7.87 -7.84
C ASP A 413 21.78 6.80 -7.78
N PHE A 414 21.30 6.50 -6.59
CA PHE A 414 20.34 5.42 -6.30
C PHE A 414 20.80 4.00 -6.71
N VAL A 415 22.12 3.78 -6.83
CA VAL A 415 22.66 2.43 -7.03
C VAL A 415 22.83 1.75 -5.67
N PRO A 416 22.09 0.68 -5.36
CA PRO A 416 22.14 0.05 -4.04
C PRO A 416 23.50 -0.57 -3.75
N ASN A 417 23.87 -0.60 -2.47
CA ASN A 417 25.08 -1.24 -1.95
C ASN A 417 26.40 -0.68 -2.50
N THR A 418 26.37 0.53 -3.04
CA THR A 418 27.56 1.20 -3.57
C THR A 418 28.24 2.04 -2.49
N ILE A 419 27.46 2.76 -1.70
CA ILE A 419 27.96 3.62 -0.62
C ILE A 419 27.76 2.89 0.71
N LEU A 420 28.85 2.35 1.24
CA LEU A 420 28.84 1.62 2.51
C LEU A 420 28.78 2.59 3.68
N MET A 421 28.07 2.19 4.73
CA MET A 421 28.03 2.86 6.02
C MET A 421 28.91 2.11 7.04
N HIS A 422 29.29 2.76 8.12
CA HIS A 422 30.23 2.27 9.11
C HIS A 422 29.57 2.14 10.49
N ASP A 423 29.89 1.05 11.22
CA ASP A 423 29.59 0.81 12.64
C ASP A 423 30.88 0.35 13.33
N ASP A 424 31.97 1.12 13.14
CA ASP A 424 33.33 0.77 13.57
C ASP A 424 33.99 1.86 14.44
N GLY A 425 33.29 2.95 14.72
CA GLY A 425 33.79 4.12 15.45
C GLY A 425 34.63 5.07 14.61
N LEU A 426 34.56 4.96 13.26
CA LEU A 426 35.31 5.77 12.31
C LEU A 426 34.37 6.45 11.30
N GLU A 427 34.89 7.35 10.47
CA GLU A 427 34.17 7.98 9.35
C GLU A 427 32.80 8.59 9.72
N GLY A 428 32.70 9.18 10.92
CA GLY A 428 31.47 9.80 11.44
C GLY A 428 30.66 8.88 12.34
N ASP A 429 31.02 7.59 12.43
CA ASP A 429 30.46 6.72 13.44
C ASP A 429 31.01 7.06 14.83
N GLN A 430 30.12 7.19 15.82
CA GLN A 430 30.48 7.65 17.17
C GLN A 430 30.90 6.51 18.09
N ARG A 431 30.41 5.30 17.85
CA ARG A 431 30.69 4.17 18.74
C ARG A 431 30.63 2.85 17.98
N LYS A 432 31.73 2.15 18.00
CA LYS A 432 31.86 0.84 17.37
C LYS A 432 30.87 -0.19 17.91
N GLY A 433 30.10 -0.81 17.04
CA GLY A 433 29.28 -2.00 17.33
C GLY A 433 28.02 -1.70 18.14
N ASP A 434 27.52 -0.48 18.14
CA ASP A 434 26.30 -0.11 18.85
C ASP A 434 25.03 -0.32 18.00
N GLY A 435 25.20 -0.69 16.73
CA GLY A 435 24.13 -0.90 15.78
C GLY A 435 23.65 0.35 15.09
N VAL A 436 24.34 1.49 15.29
CA VAL A 436 24.13 2.73 14.55
C VAL A 436 25.19 2.84 13.45
N TRP A 437 24.73 2.69 12.22
CA TRP A 437 25.58 2.80 11.04
C TRP A 437 25.63 4.23 10.56
N SER A 438 26.79 4.74 10.25
CA SER A 438 27.03 6.14 9.89
C SER A 438 27.68 6.28 8.53
N TYR A 439 27.33 7.35 7.80
CA TYR A 439 27.97 7.76 6.56
C TYR A 439 28.19 9.27 6.55
N ARG A 440 29.43 9.69 6.30
CA ARG A 440 29.84 11.09 6.27
C ARG A 440 30.12 11.52 4.84
N ALA A 441 29.50 12.61 4.39
CA ALA A 441 29.78 13.20 3.09
C ALA A 441 29.53 14.70 3.08
N THR A 442 30.13 15.39 2.09
CA THR A 442 30.04 16.83 1.91
C THR A 442 29.18 17.17 0.71
N PHE A 443 28.21 18.08 0.90
CA PHE A 443 27.26 18.50 -0.10
C PHE A 443 27.20 20.01 -0.22
N PRO A 444 26.76 20.58 -1.36
CA PRO A 444 26.41 21.98 -1.43
C PRO A 444 25.37 22.35 -0.38
N ALA A 445 25.58 23.42 0.37
CA ALA A 445 24.64 23.85 1.42
C ALA A 445 23.27 24.22 0.83
N GLY A 446 22.20 23.66 1.37
CA GLY A 446 20.86 23.84 0.88
C GLY A 446 20.46 22.87 -0.23
N SER A 447 21.30 21.86 -0.57
CA SER A 447 20.90 20.78 -1.47
C SER A 447 19.75 20.01 -0.89
N ASP A 448 18.83 19.59 -1.75
CA ASP A 448 17.74 18.70 -1.43
C ASP A 448 18.16 17.27 -1.73
N LEU A 449 18.34 16.49 -0.67
CA LEU A 449 18.82 15.12 -0.75
C LEU A 449 17.66 14.15 -0.55
N HIS A 450 17.58 13.21 -1.46
CA HIS A 450 16.63 12.10 -1.45
C HIS A 450 17.41 10.81 -1.32
N TYR A 451 17.11 10.00 -0.31
CA TYR A 451 17.89 8.79 -0.02
C TYR A 451 17.08 7.67 0.62
N VAL A 452 17.61 6.47 0.57
CA VAL A 452 17.11 5.27 1.24
C VAL A 452 18.27 4.49 1.80
N TYR A 453 18.03 3.67 2.82
CA TYR A 453 19.03 2.74 3.32
C TYR A 453 18.86 1.37 2.67
N THR A 454 19.97 0.67 2.48
CA THR A 454 20.00 -0.70 1.93
C THR A 454 20.89 -1.60 2.80
N ASN A 455 20.66 -2.90 2.79
CA ASN A 455 21.39 -3.83 3.63
C ASN A 455 22.16 -4.88 2.83
N SER A 456 23.14 -4.47 2.06
CA SER A 456 24.04 -5.37 1.31
C SER A 456 23.38 -6.46 0.47
N GLY A 457 22.11 -6.36 0.16
CA GLY A 457 21.39 -7.32 -0.65
C GLY A 457 21.14 -6.81 -2.06
N GLY A 458 20.75 -7.71 -2.94
CA GLY A 458 20.30 -7.34 -4.27
C GLY A 458 19.04 -6.47 -4.26
N ARG A 459 18.58 -6.10 -5.43
CA ARG A 459 17.32 -5.37 -5.64
C ARG A 459 16.22 -5.98 -4.77
N GLY A 460 15.53 -5.18 -3.97
CA GLY A 460 14.51 -5.63 -3.01
C GLY A 460 14.99 -5.77 -1.56
N LYS A 461 16.25 -5.51 -1.27
CA LYS A 461 16.76 -5.37 0.11
C LYS A 461 16.99 -3.90 0.48
N TRP A 462 16.22 -3.05 -0.10
CA TRP A 462 16.14 -1.66 0.25
C TRP A 462 15.15 -1.49 1.40
N GLU A 463 15.28 -0.43 2.10
CA GLU A 463 14.38 -0.02 3.17
C GLU A 463 12.92 0.15 2.69
N GLY A 464 12.73 0.32 1.40
CA GLY A 464 11.47 0.28 0.68
C GLY A 464 11.51 -0.75 -0.43
N LEU A 465 10.47 -1.56 -0.57
CA LEU A 465 10.23 -2.34 -1.77
C LEU A 465 9.82 -1.38 -2.88
N ASP A 466 10.62 -1.34 -3.92
CA ASP A 466 10.37 -0.75 -5.24
C ASP A 466 9.78 0.68 -5.37
N VAL A 467 9.18 1.32 -4.40
CA VAL A 467 8.73 2.72 -4.46
C VAL A 467 8.46 3.31 -3.08
N PRO A 468 8.51 4.51 -3.02
CA PRO A 468 9.38 5.60 -2.72
C PRO A 468 9.02 6.23 -1.40
N HIS A 469 9.36 5.60 -0.33
CA HIS A 469 9.54 6.38 0.86
C HIS A 469 11.00 6.82 0.92
N ILE A 470 11.38 7.50 -0.14
CA ILE A 470 12.63 8.23 -0.19
C ILE A 470 12.61 9.18 1.00
N ARG A 471 13.63 9.07 1.83
CA ARG A 471 13.87 10.04 2.89
C ARG A 471 14.36 11.31 2.26
N GLU A 472 13.99 12.44 2.84
CA GLU A 472 14.34 13.75 2.33
C GLU A 472 15.02 14.56 3.42
N VAL A 473 16.08 15.27 3.05
CA VAL A 473 16.72 16.24 3.92
C VAL A 473 17.30 17.38 3.11
N VAL A 474 17.00 18.60 3.53
CA VAL A 474 17.69 19.78 2.99
C VAL A 474 18.98 19.97 3.79
N VAL A 475 20.12 19.95 3.10
CA VAL A 475 21.44 20.11 3.71
C VAL A 475 21.50 21.43 4.49
N PRO A 476 21.67 21.37 5.82
CA PRO A 476 21.75 22.61 6.62
C PRO A 476 22.90 23.50 6.18
N ARG A 477 22.70 24.78 6.27
CA ARG A 477 23.74 25.76 5.92
C ARG A 477 24.70 25.94 7.09
N SER A 478 25.81 25.22 7.06
CA SER A 478 26.93 25.37 8.00
C SER A 478 28.27 25.27 7.24
N PRO A 479 28.51 26.17 6.28
CA PRO A 479 29.69 26.09 5.44
C PRO A 479 30.94 26.27 6.28
N GLY A 480 31.88 25.33 6.13
CA GLY A 480 33.16 25.34 6.89
C GLY A 480 33.02 25.03 8.38
N GLY A 481 31.81 24.70 8.84
CA GLY A 481 31.56 24.30 10.23
C GLY A 481 31.83 22.80 10.49
N PRO A 482 31.71 22.38 11.76
CA PRO A 482 31.85 20.98 12.10
C PRO A 482 30.78 20.14 11.37
N PRO A 483 31.01 18.81 11.21
CA PRO A 483 30.02 17.91 10.62
C PRO A 483 28.66 17.99 11.33
N ILE A 484 27.59 18.03 10.55
CA ILE A 484 26.23 18.09 11.03
C ILE A 484 25.73 16.66 11.13
N TYR A 485 25.45 16.20 12.33
CA TYR A 485 24.89 14.88 12.57
C TYR A 485 23.38 14.95 12.44
N LEU A 486 22.83 14.22 11.47
CA LEU A 486 21.39 14.05 11.37
C LEU A 486 20.87 13.18 12.52
N PRO A 487 19.60 13.28 12.89
CA PRO A 487 18.98 12.36 13.87
C PRO A 487 19.25 10.90 13.50
N VAL A 488 19.31 10.03 14.52
CA VAL A 488 19.45 8.59 14.27
C VAL A 488 18.11 8.06 13.74
N GLU A 489 18.10 7.67 12.49
CA GLU A 489 16.94 7.06 11.86
C GLU A 489 16.88 5.55 12.15
N THR A 490 15.73 4.92 11.95
CA THR A 490 15.59 3.48 12.15
C THR A 490 15.37 2.79 10.81
N PHE A 491 16.23 1.80 10.50
CA PHE A 491 16.08 0.99 9.30
C PHE A 491 14.76 0.20 9.31
N GLY A 492 14.13 0.10 8.16
CA GLY A 492 12.91 -0.69 7.99
C GLY A 492 11.66 -0.03 8.54
N ARG A 493 11.72 1.24 8.89
CA ARG A 493 10.58 2.09 9.26
C ARG A 493 9.71 1.51 10.38
N VAL A 494 10.01 1.88 11.59
CA VAL A 494 9.17 1.60 12.76
C VAL A 494 7.71 1.94 12.45
N TYR A 495 6.79 1.11 12.89
CA TYR A 495 5.36 1.16 12.62
C TYR A 495 4.93 0.80 11.18
N MET A 496 5.85 0.46 10.29
CA MET A 496 5.52 0.01 8.93
C MET A 496 5.85 -1.47 8.75
N GLN A 497 5.10 -2.13 7.87
CA GLN A 497 5.37 -3.51 7.47
C GLN A 497 6.54 -3.55 6.47
N ALA A 498 7.03 -4.76 6.23
CA ALA A 498 8.11 -4.98 5.29
C ALA A 498 7.75 -4.62 3.82
N ASP A 499 6.47 -4.56 3.50
CA ASP A 499 5.99 -4.09 2.20
C ASP A 499 6.02 -2.55 2.05
N ASN A 500 6.28 -1.81 3.13
CA ASN A 500 6.26 -0.36 3.22
C ASN A 500 4.96 0.34 2.79
N TRP A 501 3.91 -0.43 2.55
CA TRP A 501 2.60 0.07 2.16
C TRP A 501 1.61 0.06 3.31
N HIS A 502 1.80 -0.86 4.25
CA HIS A 502 0.88 -1.07 5.35
C HIS A 502 1.60 -0.86 6.68
N THR A 503 0.86 -0.36 7.65
CA THR A 503 1.36 -0.21 9.01
C THR A 503 1.33 -1.54 9.75
N ASP A 504 2.16 -1.68 10.78
CA ASP A 504 2.11 -2.82 11.69
C ASP A 504 0.99 -2.69 12.74
N ALA A 505 0.88 -3.68 13.63
CA ALA A 505 -0.15 -3.69 14.66
C ALA A 505 -0.08 -2.47 15.60
N SER A 506 1.11 -1.92 15.83
CA SER A 506 1.30 -0.73 16.67
C SER A 506 0.78 0.53 15.97
N GLY A 507 1.02 0.65 14.66
CA GLY A 507 0.49 1.75 13.88
C GLY A 507 -1.04 1.67 13.72
N TYR A 508 -1.60 0.47 13.55
CA TYR A 508 -3.06 0.31 13.56
C TYR A 508 -3.68 0.71 14.91
N ASP A 509 -3.02 0.44 16.03
CA ASP A 509 -3.48 0.89 17.35
C ASP A 509 -3.42 2.41 17.51
N LEU A 510 -2.40 3.08 16.99
CA LEU A 510 -2.32 4.54 16.96
C LEU A 510 -3.47 5.15 16.17
N ILE A 511 -3.75 4.64 14.98
CA ILE A 511 -4.86 5.08 14.13
C ILE A 511 -6.19 4.87 14.87
N ALA A 512 -6.39 3.70 15.44
CA ALA A 512 -7.61 3.36 16.19
C ALA A 512 -7.86 4.34 17.34
N ARG A 513 -6.84 4.65 18.12
CA ARG A 513 -6.91 5.63 19.22
C ARG A 513 -7.27 7.03 18.72
N ALA A 514 -6.66 7.47 17.62
CA ALA A 514 -6.94 8.77 17.03
C ALA A 514 -8.38 8.86 16.51
N VAL A 515 -8.87 7.80 15.84
CA VAL A 515 -10.26 7.73 15.38
C VAL A 515 -11.24 7.71 16.56
N ALA A 516 -10.94 6.95 17.63
CA ALA A 516 -11.76 6.94 18.83
C ALA A 516 -11.88 8.34 19.46
N ASN A 517 -10.75 9.04 19.60
CA ASN A 517 -10.73 10.41 20.11
C ASN A 517 -11.55 11.36 19.22
N ALA A 518 -11.43 11.25 17.89
CA ALA A 518 -12.20 12.05 16.94
C ALA A 518 -13.72 11.82 17.09
N ILE A 519 -14.15 10.57 17.28
CA ILE A 519 -15.55 10.21 17.49
C ILE A 519 -16.08 10.80 18.80
N ILE A 520 -15.37 10.58 19.91
CA ILE A 520 -15.80 11.05 21.24
C ILE A 520 -15.83 12.59 21.28
N THR A 521 -14.81 13.25 20.73
CA THR A 521 -14.74 14.74 20.70
C THR A 521 -15.86 15.34 19.84
N SER A 522 -16.37 14.60 18.86
CA SER A 522 -17.50 15.01 18.02
C SER A 522 -18.85 14.89 18.74
N GLY A 523 -18.89 14.45 19.99
CA GLY A 523 -20.10 14.36 20.82
C GLY A 523 -20.95 13.10 20.57
N ARG A 524 -20.32 12.01 20.13
CA ARG A 524 -20.95 10.70 19.89
C ARG A 524 -20.34 9.59 20.73
#